data_0ae5bf90f20ba1a1c6e7f3cfd27ed5d4
#
_entry.id   0ae5bf90f20ba1a1c6e7f3cfd27ed5d4
#
_cell.length_a   1.000
_cell.length_b   1.000
_cell.length_c   1.000
_cell.angle_alpha   90.00
_cell.angle_beta   90.00
_cell.angle_gamma   90.00
#
_symmetry.space_group_name_H-M   'P 1'
#
loop_
_entity.id
_entity.type
_entity.pdbx_description
1 polymer ?
#
loop_
_entity_poly.entity_id
_entity_poly.type
_entity_poly.pdbx_seq_one_letter_code
_entity_poly.pdbx_strand_id
1 'polypeptide(L)'
;MRLHRLWRSSRDSARTPVQWDDSENAGFTTGKPWFYVNQNYKDINVAQQDADPDSVLNFYRKAIALRKSLSCVRYGEYREYQKLSGKHYLYSMDDGQQEILVVFSFAKKNTPFHAPKGFRPEDGELILCNYPKPLEGCLQPYECRVYLWK
;
A
#
# COMPACT_ATOMS: atom_id res chain seq x y z
N MET A 1 1.72 -22.83 -25.47
CA MET A 1 2.83 -22.26 -24.65
C MET A 1 3.24 -20.82 -25.00
N ARG A 2 3.00 -20.30 -26.21
CA ARG A 2 3.34 -18.92 -26.64
C ARG A 2 2.40 -17.83 -26.12
N LEU A 3 1.10 -18.07 -25.99
CA LEU A 3 0.09 -17.09 -25.56
C LEU A 3 0.28 -16.62 -24.11
N HIS A 4 0.64 -17.51 -23.18
CA HIS A 4 0.87 -17.18 -21.77
C HIS A 4 2.08 -16.23 -21.54
N ARG A 5 3.08 -16.26 -22.41
CA ARG A 5 4.24 -15.33 -22.35
C ARG A 5 3.88 -13.95 -22.87
N LEU A 6 3.06 -13.83 -23.91
CA LEU A 6 2.59 -12.56 -24.46
C LEU A 6 1.73 -11.81 -23.44
N TRP A 7 0.87 -12.49 -22.70
CA TRP A 7 0.08 -11.88 -21.63
C TRP A 7 0.91 -11.31 -20.48
N ARG A 8 2.04 -11.94 -20.13
CA ARG A 8 2.91 -11.45 -19.06
C ARG A 8 3.83 -10.29 -19.47
N SER A 9 4.08 -10.10 -20.74
CA SER A 9 4.95 -9.04 -21.27
C SER A 9 4.19 -7.94 -22.00
N SER A 10 2.89 -8.10 -22.23
CA SER A 10 2.06 -7.11 -22.88
C SER A 10 1.67 -5.98 -21.92
N ARG A 11 1.76 -4.75 -22.40
CA ARG A 11 1.23 -3.56 -21.70
C ARG A 11 -0.31 -3.53 -21.64
N ASP A 12 -0.98 -4.42 -22.33
CA ASP A 12 -2.43 -4.42 -22.46
C ASP A 12 -3.15 -4.78 -21.16
N SER A 13 -2.55 -5.65 -20.33
CA SER A 13 -3.07 -5.98 -18.99
C SER A 13 -3.16 -4.78 -18.04
N ALA A 14 -2.32 -3.74 -18.27
CA ALA A 14 -2.32 -2.50 -17.49
C ALA A 14 -3.20 -1.40 -18.13
N ARG A 15 -3.90 -1.69 -19.22
CA ARG A 15 -4.71 -0.73 -20.00
C ARG A 15 -6.17 -1.13 -20.13
N THR A 16 -6.63 -2.11 -19.37
CA THR A 16 -8.05 -2.47 -19.32
C THR A 16 -8.86 -1.29 -18.80
N PRO A 17 -10.14 -1.16 -19.22
CA PRO A 17 -11.03 -0.14 -18.70
C PRO A 17 -11.08 -0.14 -17.18
N VAL A 18 -11.16 1.03 -16.57
CA VAL A 18 -11.35 1.16 -15.12
C VAL A 18 -12.71 0.58 -14.75
N GLN A 19 -12.71 -0.25 -13.71
CA GLN A 19 -13.93 -0.88 -13.19
C GLN A 19 -14.58 0.06 -12.16
N TRP A 20 -15.53 0.88 -12.61
CA TRP A 20 -16.20 1.84 -11.75
C TRP A 20 -17.24 1.19 -10.82
N ASP A 21 -18.02 0.25 -11.38
CA ASP A 21 -19.10 -0.46 -10.68
C ASP A 21 -19.35 -1.85 -11.30
N ASP A 22 -20.38 -2.53 -10.84
CA ASP A 22 -20.78 -3.86 -11.32
C ASP A 22 -21.78 -3.84 -12.50
N SER A 23 -22.08 -2.66 -13.06
CA SER A 23 -22.96 -2.50 -14.20
C SER A 23 -22.31 -2.96 -15.52
N GLU A 24 -23.06 -2.91 -16.62
CA GLU A 24 -22.57 -3.28 -17.93
C GLU A 24 -21.29 -2.51 -18.30
N ASN A 25 -20.32 -3.20 -18.89
CA ASN A 25 -18.97 -2.67 -19.18
C ASN A 25 -18.26 -2.07 -17.95
N ALA A 26 -18.58 -2.54 -16.73
CA ALA A 26 -18.02 -2.05 -15.48
C ALA A 26 -18.28 -0.54 -15.23
N GLY A 27 -19.39 0.00 -15.71
CA GLY A 27 -19.69 1.43 -15.63
C GLY A 27 -18.75 2.33 -16.43
N PHE A 28 -17.85 1.75 -17.23
CA PHE A 28 -16.83 2.51 -17.97
C PHE A 28 -17.38 3.22 -19.20
N THR A 29 -18.31 2.58 -19.94
CA THR A 29 -18.89 3.13 -21.17
C THR A 29 -20.23 2.48 -21.48
N THR A 30 -21.13 3.24 -22.12
CA THR A 30 -22.40 2.73 -22.70
C THR A 30 -22.21 2.14 -24.09
N GLY A 31 -21.05 2.35 -24.72
CA GLY A 31 -20.70 1.80 -26.02
C GLY A 31 -19.81 0.57 -25.94
N LYS A 32 -19.28 0.10 -27.05
CA LYS A 32 -18.32 -1.01 -27.08
C LYS A 32 -16.97 -0.52 -26.57
N PRO A 33 -16.42 -1.13 -25.48
CA PRO A 33 -15.09 -0.76 -24.99
C PRO A 33 -14.03 -1.05 -26.06
N TRP A 34 -13.03 -0.18 -26.17
CA TRP A 34 -11.90 -0.36 -27.11
C TRP A 34 -11.03 -1.59 -26.75
N PHE A 35 -11.07 -2.01 -25.48
CA PHE A 35 -10.37 -3.16 -24.96
C PHE A 35 -11.31 -3.99 -24.08
N TYR A 36 -10.97 -5.25 -23.80
CA TYR A 36 -11.82 -6.10 -22.99
C TYR A 36 -11.91 -5.58 -21.54
N VAL A 37 -13.08 -5.69 -20.96
CA VAL A 37 -13.30 -5.44 -19.54
C VAL A 37 -12.89 -6.69 -18.76
N ASN A 38 -12.12 -6.51 -17.68
CA ASN A 38 -11.72 -7.63 -16.84
C ASN A 38 -12.96 -8.21 -16.15
N GLN A 39 -13.14 -9.54 -16.21
CA GLN A 39 -14.36 -10.21 -15.76
C GLN A 39 -14.60 -10.14 -14.24
N ASN A 40 -13.59 -9.79 -13.45
CA ASN A 40 -13.74 -9.63 -12.01
C ASN A 40 -14.37 -8.29 -11.58
N TYR A 41 -14.84 -7.47 -12.51
CA TYR A 41 -15.43 -6.15 -12.20
C TYR A 41 -16.67 -6.24 -11.29
N LYS A 42 -17.35 -7.39 -11.29
CA LYS A 42 -18.50 -7.63 -10.41
C LYS A 42 -18.14 -7.74 -8.94
N ASP A 43 -16.89 -8.18 -8.66
CA ASP A 43 -16.38 -8.42 -7.30
C ASP A 43 -15.35 -7.38 -6.87
N ILE A 44 -14.68 -6.73 -7.84
CA ILE A 44 -13.63 -5.74 -7.59
C ILE A 44 -13.90 -4.53 -8.47
N ASN A 45 -14.38 -3.46 -7.87
CA ASN A 45 -14.65 -2.20 -8.55
C ASN A 45 -14.54 -1.00 -7.60
N VAL A 46 -14.53 0.21 -8.15
CA VAL A 46 -14.37 1.44 -7.36
C VAL A 46 -15.51 1.64 -6.37
N ALA A 47 -16.77 1.38 -6.77
CA ALA A 47 -17.92 1.59 -5.90
C ALA A 47 -17.85 0.72 -4.63
N GLN A 48 -17.48 -0.56 -4.77
CA GLN A 48 -17.31 -1.47 -3.62
C GLN A 48 -16.13 -1.06 -2.75
N GLN A 49 -14.98 -0.71 -3.36
CA GLN A 49 -13.81 -0.27 -2.59
C GLN A 49 -14.03 1.09 -1.91
N ASP A 50 -14.84 1.96 -2.48
CA ASP A 50 -15.19 3.25 -1.87
C ASP A 50 -16.02 3.05 -0.59
N ALA A 51 -16.93 2.09 -0.61
CA ALA A 51 -17.76 1.73 0.54
C ALA A 51 -17.01 0.96 1.65
N ASP A 52 -15.88 0.31 1.34
CA ASP A 52 -15.08 -0.47 2.29
C ASP A 52 -13.92 0.38 2.84
N PRO A 53 -13.94 0.77 4.15
CA PRO A 53 -12.90 1.58 4.77
C PRO A 53 -11.52 0.91 4.80
N ASP A 54 -11.46 -0.42 4.66
CA ASP A 54 -10.23 -1.21 4.69
C ASP A 54 -9.76 -1.63 3.30
N SER A 55 -10.42 -1.14 2.24
CA SER A 55 -10.04 -1.39 0.85
C SER A 55 -8.68 -0.80 0.48
N VAL A 56 -8.10 -1.33 -0.59
CA VAL A 56 -6.87 -0.79 -1.18
C VAL A 56 -7.05 0.67 -1.59
N LEU A 57 -8.19 1.04 -2.18
CA LEU A 57 -8.50 2.42 -2.56
C LEU A 57 -8.47 3.36 -1.36
N ASN A 58 -9.15 3.00 -0.27
CA ASN A 58 -9.18 3.84 0.92
C ASN A 58 -7.86 3.85 1.69
N PHE A 59 -7.09 2.77 1.65
CA PHE A 59 -5.70 2.77 2.14
C PHE A 59 -4.82 3.77 1.37
N TYR A 60 -4.92 3.81 0.04
CA TYR A 60 -4.21 4.79 -0.79
C TYR A 60 -4.63 6.23 -0.49
N ARG A 61 -5.92 6.49 -0.28
CA ARG A 61 -6.42 7.82 0.11
C ARG A 61 -5.82 8.27 1.45
N LYS A 62 -5.78 7.37 2.46
CA LYS A 62 -5.15 7.63 3.76
C LYS A 62 -3.65 7.94 3.58
N ALA A 63 -2.92 7.14 2.81
CA ALA A 63 -1.48 7.34 2.56
C ALA A 63 -1.20 8.67 1.84
N ILE A 64 -2.02 9.04 0.83
CA ILE A 64 -1.89 10.32 0.12
C ILE A 64 -2.19 11.50 1.05
N ALA A 65 -3.21 11.39 1.92
CA ALA A 65 -3.53 12.42 2.90
C ALA A 65 -2.37 12.64 3.88
N LEU A 66 -1.78 11.57 4.41
CA LEU A 66 -0.59 11.64 5.26
C LEU A 66 0.59 12.30 4.53
N ARG A 67 0.88 11.90 3.29
CA ARG A 67 1.93 12.53 2.48
C ARG A 67 1.71 14.05 2.34
N LYS A 68 0.48 14.50 2.22
CA LYS A 68 0.17 15.93 2.10
C LYS A 68 0.26 16.70 3.42
N SER A 69 -0.04 16.05 4.55
CA SER A 69 -0.10 16.69 5.87
C SER A 69 1.24 16.71 6.61
N LEU A 70 2.12 15.71 6.36
CA LEU A 70 3.38 15.58 7.07
C LEU A 70 4.52 16.26 6.31
N SER A 71 5.17 17.24 6.94
CA SER A 71 6.32 17.95 6.37
C SER A 71 7.52 17.04 6.19
N CYS A 72 7.80 16.17 7.16
CA CYS A 72 8.89 15.20 7.08
C CYS A 72 8.79 14.27 5.86
N VAL A 73 7.58 13.89 5.43
CA VAL A 73 7.39 13.05 4.23
C VAL A 73 7.72 13.80 2.93
N ARG A 74 7.61 15.13 2.93
CA ARG A 74 7.88 15.96 1.74
C ARG A 74 9.31 16.48 1.67
N TYR A 75 9.89 16.78 2.82
CA TYR A 75 11.13 17.56 2.92
C TYR A 75 12.17 16.94 3.84
N GLY A 76 11.81 15.87 4.58
CA GLY A 76 12.69 15.22 5.54
C GLY A 76 13.87 14.48 4.89
N GLU A 77 14.94 14.34 5.67
CA GLU A 77 16.07 13.51 5.30
C GLU A 77 15.66 12.04 5.32
N TYR A 78 15.89 11.35 4.20
CA TYR A 78 15.61 9.92 4.08
C TYR A 78 16.78 9.09 4.62
N ARG A 79 16.46 8.10 5.46
CA ARG A 79 17.43 7.12 5.97
C ARG A 79 16.87 5.71 5.90
N GLU A 80 17.58 4.81 5.23
CA GLU A 80 17.21 3.40 5.08
C GLU A 80 17.88 2.52 6.12
N TYR A 81 17.14 1.53 6.63
CA TYR A 81 17.59 0.52 7.59
C TYR A 81 17.46 -0.89 7.00
N GLN A 82 18.26 -1.83 7.50
CA GLN A 82 18.18 -3.26 7.13
C GLN A 82 18.25 -3.55 5.62
N LYS A 83 19.17 -2.89 4.90
CA LYS A 83 19.37 -3.03 3.45
C LYS A 83 19.50 -4.47 2.91
N LEU A 84 19.82 -5.47 3.76
CA LEU A 84 20.10 -6.85 3.37
C LEU A 84 19.04 -7.85 3.82
N SER A 85 17.95 -7.43 4.45
CA SER A 85 17.01 -8.37 5.08
C SER A 85 16.18 -9.18 4.08
N GLY A 86 15.97 -8.73 2.86
CA GLY A 86 15.12 -9.39 1.85
C GLY A 86 13.67 -9.66 2.28
N LYS A 87 13.37 -9.53 3.57
CA LYS A 87 12.04 -9.76 4.15
C LYS A 87 11.36 -8.48 4.60
N HIS A 88 12.13 -7.50 5.04
CA HIS A 88 11.63 -6.23 5.53
C HIS A 88 12.28 -5.08 4.78
N TYR A 89 11.55 -3.99 4.64
CA TYR A 89 12.07 -2.72 4.17
C TYR A 89 11.69 -1.65 5.18
N LEU A 90 12.69 -0.98 5.72
CA LEU A 90 12.54 0.03 6.76
C LEU A 90 13.25 1.29 6.36
N TYR A 91 12.57 2.42 6.52
CA TYR A 91 13.20 3.73 6.35
C TYR A 91 12.55 4.78 7.26
N SER A 92 13.30 5.81 7.61
CA SER A 92 12.77 7.01 8.25
C SER A 92 12.85 8.22 7.34
N MET A 93 12.04 9.22 7.65
CA MET A 93 12.12 10.56 7.10
C MET A 93 11.98 11.54 8.25
N ASP A 94 12.98 12.40 8.42
CA ASP A 94 13.12 13.35 9.54
C ASP A 94 13.36 14.76 9.02
N ASP A 95 12.56 15.75 9.45
CA ASP A 95 12.74 17.18 9.12
C ASP A 95 13.18 18.02 10.34
N GLY A 96 13.53 17.38 11.44
CA GLY A 96 13.92 17.99 12.69
C GLY A 96 12.76 18.45 13.58
N GLN A 97 11.51 18.37 13.11
CA GLN A 97 10.28 18.64 13.88
C GLN A 97 9.40 17.38 13.97
N GLN A 98 9.41 16.59 12.93
CA GLN A 98 8.66 15.34 12.83
C GLN A 98 9.55 14.27 12.22
N GLU A 99 9.46 13.07 12.76
CA GLU A 99 10.10 11.90 12.18
C GLU A 99 9.08 10.78 11.99
N ILE A 100 9.10 10.15 10.82
CA ILE A 100 8.36 8.90 10.58
C ILE A 100 9.31 7.73 10.43
N LEU A 101 8.87 6.57 10.92
CA LEU A 101 9.44 5.27 10.57
C LEU A 101 8.42 4.48 9.76
N VAL A 102 8.80 4.10 8.55
CA VAL A 102 7.99 3.24 7.68
C VAL A 102 8.57 1.84 7.69
N VAL A 103 7.70 0.87 7.90
CA VAL A 103 8.05 -0.54 8.03
C VAL A 103 7.21 -1.36 7.06
N PHE A 104 7.85 -2.12 6.16
CA PHE A 104 7.20 -3.08 5.28
C PHE A 104 7.69 -4.50 5.53
N SER A 105 6.77 -5.45 5.53
CA SER A 105 7.05 -6.87 5.45
C SER A 105 6.74 -7.42 4.06
N PHE A 106 7.72 -8.05 3.42
CA PHE A 106 7.53 -8.82 2.19
C PHE A 106 7.43 -10.33 2.45
N ALA A 107 7.40 -10.71 3.71
CA ALA A 107 7.30 -12.10 4.12
C ALA A 107 5.88 -12.63 3.91
N LYS A 108 5.78 -13.93 3.58
CA LYS A 108 4.52 -14.67 3.46
C LYS A 108 3.99 -15.22 4.79
N LYS A 109 4.74 -15.05 5.88
CA LYS A 109 4.42 -15.52 7.22
C LYS A 109 4.81 -14.45 8.23
N ASN A 110 4.28 -14.55 9.43
CA ASN A 110 4.67 -13.70 10.54
C ASN A 110 6.19 -13.75 10.74
N THR A 111 6.80 -12.60 10.95
CA THR A 111 8.25 -12.46 11.17
C THR A 111 8.51 -11.57 12.37
N PRO A 112 9.51 -11.91 13.21
CA PRO A 112 9.94 -11.03 14.30
C PRO A 112 10.28 -9.65 13.76
N PHE A 113 9.87 -8.62 14.49
CA PHE A 113 10.15 -7.22 14.20
C PHE A 113 10.88 -6.57 15.39
N HIS A 114 12.03 -5.99 15.08
CA HIS A 114 12.77 -5.16 16.00
C HIS A 114 12.99 -3.81 15.33
N ALA A 115 12.54 -2.75 15.98
CA ALA A 115 12.75 -1.40 15.48
C ALA A 115 14.26 -1.09 15.40
N PRO A 116 14.70 -0.26 14.44
CA PRO A 116 16.07 0.21 14.38
C PRO A 116 16.47 0.94 15.67
N LYS A 117 17.78 0.96 15.96
CA LYS A 117 18.29 1.70 17.12
C LYS A 117 17.88 3.17 17.06
N GLY A 118 17.32 3.67 18.12
CA GLY A 118 16.78 5.03 18.23
C GLY A 118 15.27 5.12 18.12
N PHE A 119 14.60 4.10 17.61
CA PHE A 119 13.14 4.05 17.53
C PHE A 119 12.55 3.15 18.59
N ARG A 120 11.56 3.67 19.29
CA ARG A 120 10.71 2.92 20.22
C ARG A 120 9.27 3.03 19.71
N PRO A 121 8.71 1.98 19.10
CA PRO A 121 7.34 2.02 18.56
C PRO A 121 6.28 2.39 19.62
N GLU A 122 6.53 2.08 20.88
CA GLU A 122 5.69 2.43 22.03
C GLU A 122 5.62 3.94 22.29
N ASP A 123 6.66 4.69 21.92
CA ASP A 123 6.73 6.15 22.09
C ASP A 123 6.23 6.89 20.82
N GLY A 124 5.99 6.19 19.74
CA GLY A 124 5.51 6.72 18.47
C GLY A 124 4.02 6.48 18.24
N GLU A 125 3.36 7.41 17.58
CA GLU A 125 1.97 7.25 17.14
C GLU A 125 1.90 6.37 15.88
N LEU A 126 1.18 5.24 15.93
CA LEU A 126 0.89 4.43 14.72
C LEU A 126 -0.18 5.14 13.88
N ILE A 127 0.23 5.82 12.81
CA ILE A 127 -0.64 6.66 11.97
C ILE A 127 -1.17 5.96 10.73
N LEU A 128 -0.58 4.83 10.31
CA LEU A 128 -1.07 4.02 9.19
C LEU A 128 -0.66 2.57 9.39
N CYS A 129 -1.60 1.66 9.18
CA CYS A 129 -1.38 0.22 9.12
C CYS A 129 -2.43 -0.41 8.18
N ASN A 130 -2.03 -1.42 7.41
CA ASN A 130 -2.95 -2.19 6.57
C ASN A 130 -3.59 -3.38 7.31
N TYR A 131 -3.28 -3.54 8.59
CA TYR A 131 -3.93 -4.51 9.46
C TYR A 131 -4.68 -3.79 10.58
N PRO A 132 -5.93 -4.19 10.92
CA PRO A 132 -6.70 -3.55 11.97
C PRO A 132 -6.12 -3.77 13.38
N LYS A 133 -5.33 -4.85 13.55
CA LYS A 133 -4.67 -5.20 14.82
C LYS A 133 -3.24 -5.64 14.54
N PRO A 134 -2.28 -4.72 14.55
CA PRO A 134 -0.86 -5.06 14.44
C PRO A 134 -0.41 -5.88 15.67
N LEU A 135 0.45 -6.87 15.44
CA LEU A 135 0.99 -7.71 16.50
C LEU A 135 2.21 -7.03 17.13
N GLU A 136 2.34 -7.13 18.46
CA GLU A 136 3.52 -6.65 19.17
C GLU A 136 4.74 -7.53 18.83
N GLY A 137 5.91 -6.90 18.61
CA GLY A 137 7.17 -7.59 18.32
C GLY A 137 7.16 -8.45 17.04
N CYS A 138 6.13 -8.35 16.21
CA CYS A 138 5.97 -9.19 15.03
C CYS A 138 5.30 -8.43 13.89
N LEU A 139 5.72 -8.69 12.65
CA LEU A 139 5.04 -8.23 11.44
C LEU A 139 4.27 -9.39 10.81
N GLN A 140 3.05 -9.12 10.42
CA GLN A 140 2.18 -10.03 9.68
C GLN A 140 2.59 -10.08 8.19
N PRO A 141 2.09 -11.04 7.41
CA PRO A 141 2.40 -11.13 5.97
C PRO A 141 2.04 -9.84 5.25
N TYR A 142 2.99 -9.27 4.51
CA TYR A 142 2.79 -8.05 3.72
C TYR A 142 2.28 -6.85 4.53
N GLU A 143 2.58 -6.81 5.82
CA GLU A 143 2.18 -5.71 6.70
C GLU A 143 3.00 -4.45 6.41
N CYS A 144 2.30 -3.31 6.41
CA CYS A 144 2.86 -1.97 6.38
C CYS A 144 2.47 -1.24 7.65
N ARG A 145 3.43 -0.62 8.35
CA ARG A 145 3.20 0.29 9.47
C ARG A 145 3.93 1.60 9.24
N VAL A 146 3.29 2.70 9.62
CA VAL A 146 3.92 4.02 9.67
C VAL A 146 3.74 4.58 11.08
N TYR A 147 4.85 4.84 11.75
CA TYR A 147 4.90 5.49 13.04
C TYR A 147 5.34 6.93 12.90
N LEU A 148 4.83 7.82 13.74
CA LEU A 148 5.16 9.25 13.79
C LEU A 148 5.65 9.63 15.18
N TRP A 149 6.74 10.36 15.23
CA TRP A 149 7.25 11.11 16.39
C TRP A 149 7.18 12.61 16.09
N LYS A 150 6.89 13.41 17.15
CA LYS A 150 6.79 14.88 17.13
C LYS A 150 7.70 15.47 18.18
#